data_832b145b8abbfad3988baaf1ff55dca0
#
_entry.id   832b145b8abbfad3988baaf1ff55dca0
#
_cell.length_a   1.000
_cell.length_b   1.000
_cell.length_c   1.000
_cell.angle_alpha   90.00
_cell.angle_beta   90.00
_cell.angle_gamma   90.00
#
_symmetry.space_group_name_H-M   'P 1'
#
loop_
_entity.id
_entity.type
_entity.pdbx_description
1 polymer ?
#
loop_
_entity_poly.entity_id
_entity_poly.type
_entity_poly.pdbx_seq_one_letter_code
_entity_poly.pdbx_strand_id
1 'polypeptide(L)'
;MKYVNVNEIAAKWNLSERSVRNYCAHGKIPGVILDGKTWRIPEDAVKPVRKKRAEKIANDLLTRLKMEKEAGIPGGIYHKVQIELTYNSNHMEGSRLTHDQTRYIFETNTIGIQDEVVNVDDIVETANHFRCIDQIIELANYPLSEAFIKQLHYILKSGTSDSRKTWFAVGEYKRFENEVGGSATAKPADVSGEMRNLLKRYNLSKQKTLKEIIQFHYEFEKIHPFQDGNGRVGRLIMFKECLRNGITPFIIEDDIKEFYYRGLKEWKNEQGYFMDTCLTAQDRFKVYMDYFGLEYRD
;
A
#
# COMPACT_ATOMS: atom_id res chain seq x y z
N MET A 1 55.37 -19.56 -11.01
CA MET A 1 53.90 -19.52 -11.05
C MET A 1 53.49 -20.04 -12.41
N LYS A 2 52.64 -21.06 -12.48
CA LYS A 2 52.18 -21.63 -13.74
C LYS A 2 50.95 -20.86 -14.21
N TYR A 3 50.89 -20.50 -15.49
CA TYR A 3 49.79 -19.74 -16.07
C TYR A 3 49.04 -20.60 -17.08
N VAL A 4 47.73 -20.43 -17.10
CA VAL A 4 46.82 -21.12 -18.01
C VAL A 4 46.03 -20.08 -18.85
N ASN A 5 45.38 -20.56 -19.91
CA ASN A 5 44.59 -19.71 -20.79
C ASN A 5 43.14 -19.54 -20.29
N VAL A 6 42.40 -18.66 -20.96
CA VAL A 6 40.99 -18.35 -20.61
C VAL A 6 40.09 -19.57 -20.70
N ASN A 7 40.34 -20.47 -21.71
CA ASN A 7 39.50 -21.64 -21.97
C ASN A 7 39.63 -22.66 -20.83
N GLU A 8 40.83 -22.86 -20.32
CA GLU A 8 41.11 -23.80 -19.22
C GLU A 8 40.43 -23.32 -17.92
N ILE A 9 40.54 -22.03 -17.62
CA ILE A 9 39.85 -21.44 -16.46
C ILE A 9 38.33 -21.42 -16.64
N ALA A 10 37.82 -21.18 -17.84
CA ALA A 10 36.38 -21.22 -18.12
C ALA A 10 35.82 -22.63 -17.87
N ALA A 11 36.51 -23.66 -18.32
CA ALA A 11 36.16 -25.05 -18.04
C ALA A 11 36.23 -25.38 -16.54
N LYS A 12 37.34 -25.00 -15.86
CA LYS A 12 37.55 -25.22 -14.41
C LYS A 12 36.45 -24.56 -13.55
N TRP A 13 36.00 -23.38 -13.94
CA TRP A 13 34.99 -22.61 -13.16
C TRP A 13 33.55 -22.81 -13.62
N ASN A 14 33.33 -23.60 -14.68
CA ASN A 14 32.04 -23.77 -15.34
C ASN A 14 31.40 -22.41 -15.71
N LEU A 15 32.19 -21.62 -16.48
CA LEU A 15 31.79 -20.30 -16.97
C LEU A 15 32.07 -20.19 -18.48
N SER A 16 31.43 -19.21 -19.13
CA SER A 16 31.81 -18.85 -20.50
C SER A 16 33.14 -18.11 -20.52
N GLU A 17 33.93 -18.29 -21.62
CA GLU A 17 35.16 -17.53 -21.83
C GLU A 17 34.97 -16.02 -21.72
N ARG A 18 33.85 -15.52 -22.23
CA ARG A 18 33.47 -14.10 -22.12
C ARG A 18 33.43 -13.63 -20.68
N SER A 19 32.87 -14.45 -19.77
CA SER A 19 32.80 -14.15 -18.35
C SER A 19 34.18 -14.08 -17.71
N VAL A 20 35.07 -15.02 -18.06
CA VAL A 20 36.45 -15.04 -17.55
C VAL A 20 37.24 -13.83 -18.08
N ARG A 21 37.12 -13.50 -19.37
CA ARG A 21 37.76 -12.28 -19.95
C ARG A 21 37.28 -11.01 -19.26
N ASN A 22 35.97 -10.92 -18.93
CA ASN A 22 35.43 -9.79 -18.16
C ASN A 22 36.03 -9.71 -16.75
N TYR A 23 36.25 -10.83 -16.07
CA TYR A 23 36.93 -10.83 -14.78
C TYR A 23 38.37 -10.36 -14.86
N CYS A 24 39.09 -10.78 -15.92
CA CYS A 24 40.46 -10.31 -16.17
C CYS A 24 40.49 -8.80 -16.44
N ALA A 25 39.66 -8.33 -17.37
CA ALA A 25 39.62 -6.93 -17.79
C ALA A 25 39.22 -5.95 -16.62
N HIS A 26 38.47 -6.44 -15.65
CA HIS A 26 38.05 -5.64 -14.48
C HIS A 26 38.93 -5.89 -13.24
N GLY A 27 40.09 -6.52 -13.39
CA GLY A 27 41.05 -6.75 -12.30
C GLY A 27 40.51 -7.64 -11.16
N LYS A 28 39.51 -8.48 -11.42
CA LYS A 28 38.85 -9.31 -10.40
C LYS A 28 39.62 -10.62 -10.12
N ILE A 29 40.64 -10.92 -10.90
CA ILE A 29 41.51 -12.07 -10.72
C ILE A 29 42.92 -11.54 -10.39
N PRO A 30 43.43 -11.73 -9.18
CA PRO A 30 44.77 -11.30 -8.82
C PRO A 30 45.84 -12.03 -9.67
N GLY A 31 46.91 -11.32 -10.05
CA GLY A 31 48.06 -11.90 -10.77
C GLY A 31 47.82 -12.20 -12.24
N VAL A 32 46.70 -11.77 -12.82
CA VAL A 32 46.44 -11.93 -14.26
C VAL A 32 47.30 -11.00 -15.07
N ILE A 33 47.83 -11.48 -16.22
CA ILE A 33 48.70 -10.74 -17.14
C ILE A 33 48.04 -10.73 -18.52
N LEU A 34 48.08 -9.59 -19.20
CA LEU A 34 47.71 -9.51 -20.63
C LEU A 34 48.98 -9.60 -21.47
N ASP A 35 49.14 -10.72 -22.15
CA ASP A 35 50.27 -10.99 -23.05
C ASP A 35 49.78 -10.82 -24.50
N GLY A 36 50.08 -9.67 -25.07
CA GLY A 36 49.55 -9.28 -26.39
C GLY A 36 48.03 -9.15 -26.35
N LYS A 37 47.29 -10.05 -27.00
CA LYS A 37 45.82 -10.12 -27.01
C LYS A 37 45.26 -11.26 -26.15
N THR A 38 46.14 -11.97 -25.40
CA THR A 38 45.76 -13.16 -24.64
C THR A 38 45.93 -12.94 -23.15
N TRP A 39 44.92 -13.28 -22.39
CA TRP A 39 44.99 -13.27 -20.92
C TRP A 39 45.71 -14.53 -20.41
N ARG A 40 46.72 -14.33 -19.57
CA ARG A 40 47.43 -15.37 -18.81
C ARG A 40 46.95 -15.33 -17.38
N ILE A 41 46.38 -16.40 -16.88
CA ILE A 41 45.72 -16.48 -15.58
C ILE A 41 46.50 -17.47 -14.72
N PRO A 42 46.83 -17.15 -13.44
CA PRO A 42 47.44 -18.13 -12.55
C PRO A 42 46.61 -19.41 -12.47
N GLU A 43 47.23 -20.58 -12.52
CA GLU A 43 46.54 -21.89 -12.49
C GLU A 43 45.79 -22.09 -11.16
N ASP A 44 46.28 -21.50 -10.07
CA ASP A 44 45.73 -21.51 -8.74
C ASP A 44 44.72 -20.38 -8.49
N ALA A 45 44.38 -19.59 -9.51
CA ALA A 45 43.40 -18.52 -9.39
C ALA A 45 42.05 -19.04 -8.83
N VAL A 46 41.51 -18.30 -7.90
CA VAL A 46 40.20 -18.58 -7.29
C VAL A 46 39.09 -17.85 -8.06
N LYS A 47 38.02 -18.58 -8.35
CA LYS A 47 36.85 -18.00 -9.01
C LYS A 47 36.32 -16.79 -8.21
N PRO A 48 36.26 -15.59 -8.83
CA PRO A 48 35.72 -14.44 -8.15
C PRO A 48 34.27 -14.71 -7.65
N VAL A 49 34.07 -14.59 -6.36
CA VAL A 49 32.72 -14.68 -5.79
C VAL A 49 31.93 -13.50 -6.34
N ARG A 50 30.84 -13.77 -7.06
CA ARG A 50 29.84 -12.74 -7.34
C ARG A 50 29.38 -12.24 -5.99
N LYS A 51 29.81 -11.04 -5.57
CA LYS A 51 29.11 -10.33 -4.49
C LYS A 51 27.66 -10.36 -4.95
N LYS A 52 26.78 -11.06 -4.22
CA LYS A 52 25.34 -10.84 -4.37
C LYS A 52 25.21 -9.33 -4.35
N ARG A 53 24.68 -8.74 -5.43
CA ARG A 53 24.36 -7.32 -5.47
C ARG A 53 23.58 -7.13 -4.20
N ALA A 54 24.12 -6.36 -3.24
CA ALA A 54 23.36 -6.00 -2.04
C ALA A 54 22.01 -5.61 -2.59
N GLU A 55 20.95 -6.32 -2.22
CA GLU A 55 19.61 -6.05 -2.71
C GLU A 55 19.47 -4.57 -2.52
N LYS A 56 19.33 -3.82 -3.61
CA LYS A 56 19.19 -2.38 -3.56
C LYS A 56 17.92 -2.22 -2.79
N ILE A 57 18.03 -1.83 -1.52
CA ILE A 57 16.88 -1.60 -0.66
C ILE A 57 15.95 -0.74 -1.50
N ALA A 58 14.73 -1.20 -1.74
CA ALA A 58 13.80 -0.49 -2.58
C ALA A 58 13.53 0.88 -1.96
N ASN A 59 13.87 1.93 -2.68
CA ASN A 59 13.69 3.30 -2.20
C ASN A 59 12.29 3.83 -2.52
N ASP A 60 11.56 3.18 -3.43
CA ASP A 60 10.16 3.53 -3.67
C ASP A 60 9.24 2.80 -2.67
N LEU A 61 8.22 3.51 -2.22
CA LEU A 61 7.32 3.04 -1.15
C LEU A 61 6.60 1.75 -1.52
N LEU A 62 6.02 1.64 -2.72
CA LEU A 62 5.22 0.45 -3.11
C LEU A 62 6.08 -0.81 -3.13
N THR A 63 7.27 -0.73 -3.71
CA THR A 63 8.20 -1.87 -3.75
C THR A 63 8.66 -2.26 -2.34
N ARG A 64 8.90 -1.27 -1.48
CA ARG A 64 9.28 -1.49 -0.09
C ARG A 64 8.14 -2.17 0.69
N LEU A 65 6.91 -1.70 0.55
CA LEU A 65 5.74 -2.31 1.21
C LEU A 65 5.57 -3.77 0.80
N LYS A 66 5.68 -4.09 -0.50
CA LYS A 66 5.58 -5.47 -1.00
C LYS A 66 6.70 -6.35 -0.47
N MET A 67 7.94 -5.86 -0.51
CA MET A 67 9.10 -6.60 -0.03
C MET A 67 9.01 -6.90 1.48
N GLU A 68 8.65 -5.92 2.30
CA GLU A 68 8.53 -6.09 3.75
C GLU A 68 7.38 -7.01 4.11
N LYS A 69 6.24 -6.92 3.40
CA LYS A 69 5.10 -7.83 3.55
C LYS A 69 5.52 -9.27 3.25
N GLU A 70 6.15 -9.52 2.09
CA GLU A 70 6.57 -10.86 1.65
C GLU A 70 7.60 -11.47 2.59
N ALA A 71 8.53 -10.66 3.09
CA ALA A 71 9.58 -11.10 4.00
C ALA A 71 9.13 -11.18 5.46
N GLY A 72 7.93 -10.69 5.82
CA GLY A 72 7.44 -10.65 7.20
C GLY A 72 8.30 -9.79 8.12
N ILE A 73 8.87 -8.68 7.63
CA ILE A 73 9.80 -7.84 8.39
C ILE A 73 9.05 -7.08 9.49
N PRO A 74 9.37 -7.31 10.77
CA PRO A 74 8.77 -6.55 11.86
C PRO A 74 9.34 -5.13 11.93
N GLY A 75 8.50 -4.15 12.31
CA GLY A 75 8.93 -2.78 12.58
C GLY A 75 9.32 -1.96 11.34
N GLY A 76 9.05 -2.45 10.12
CA GLY A 76 9.24 -1.70 8.88
C GLY A 76 8.10 -0.74 8.55
N ILE A 77 8.18 -0.07 7.38
CA ILE A 77 7.13 0.84 6.93
C ILE A 77 5.80 0.11 6.65
N TYR A 78 5.85 -1.14 6.17
CA TYR A 78 4.65 -1.96 6.02
C TYR A 78 3.95 -2.18 7.36
N HIS A 79 4.69 -2.56 8.39
CA HIS A 79 4.18 -2.74 9.75
C HIS A 79 3.54 -1.43 10.27
N LYS A 80 4.24 -0.30 10.09
CA LYS A 80 3.74 1.03 10.48
C LYS A 80 2.43 1.37 9.76
N VAL A 81 2.37 1.18 8.44
CA VAL A 81 1.17 1.44 7.64
C VAL A 81 -0.01 0.57 8.08
N GLN A 82 0.22 -0.72 8.34
CA GLN A 82 -0.83 -1.62 8.80
C GLN A 82 -1.49 -1.10 10.09
N ILE A 83 -0.70 -0.71 11.07
CA ILE A 83 -1.22 -0.25 12.36
C ILE A 83 -1.88 1.12 12.24
N GLU A 84 -1.16 2.11 11.69
CA GLU A 84 -1.64 3.49 11.67
C GLU A 84 -2.87 3.70 10.78
N LEU A 85 -2.86 3.13 9.58
CA LEU A 85 -4.02 3.27 8.68
C LEU A 85 -5.24 2.54 9.24
N THR A 86 -5.04 1.39 9.88
CA THR A 86 -6.15 0.63 10.47
C THR A 86 -6.70 1.31 11.71
N TYR A 87 -5.84 1.69 12.65
CA TYR A 87 -6.28 2.38 13.86
C TYR A 87 -7.08 3.64 13.54
N ASN A 88 -6.45 4.56 12.81
CA ASN A 88 -7.08 5.85 12.53
C ASN A 88 -8.36 5.70 11.70
N SER A 89 -8.35 4.84 10.66
CA SER A 89 -9.51 4.66 9.80
C SER A 89 -10.70 4.02 10.52
N ASN A 90 -10.47 3.06 11.42
CA ASN A 90 -11.55 2.45 12.22
C ASN A 90 -12.02 3.37 13.35
N HIS A 91 -11.10 4.12 13.99
CA HIS A 91 -11.45 5.05 15.06
C HIS A 91 -12.36 6.18 14.57
N MET A 92 -12.14 6.68 13.35
CA MET A 92 -13.04 7.64 12.68
C MET A 92 -14.47 7.10 12.49
N GLU A 93 -14.64 5.78 12.37
CA GLU A 93 -15.95 5.13 12.21
C GLU A 93 -16.53 4.64 13.54
N GLY A 94 -15.92 5.02 14.66
CA GLY A 94 -16.42 4.77 16.00
C GLY A 94 -15.91 3.52 16.70
N SER A 95 -14.91 2.83 16.14
CA SER A 95 -14.20 1.76 16.85
C SER A 95 -13.59 2.29 18.15
N ARG A 96 -13.73 1.53 19.22
CA ARG A 96 -13.20 1.88 20.54
C ARG A 96 -11.88 1.18 20.86
N LEU A 97 -11.33 0.39 19.92
CA LEU A 97 -10.03 -0.22 20.13
C LEU A 97 -8.95 0.85 20.25
N THR A 98 -8.09 0.69 21.25
CA THR A 98 -6.93 1.56 21.41
C THR A 98 -5.88 1.27 20.33
N HIS A 99 -4.94 2.19 20.16
CA HIS A 99 -3.80 1.99 19.26
C HIS A 99 -3.00 0.74 19.62
N ASP A 100 -2.74 0.49 20.93
CA ASP A 100 -2.05 -0.71 21.38
C ASP A 100 -2.85 -1.99 21.13
N GLN A 101 -4.16 -1.99 21.33
CA GLN A 101 -5.01 -3.13 20.99
C GLN A 101 -4.98 -3.43 19.49
N THR A 102 -5.06 -2.40 18.64
CA THR A 102 -4.90 -2.56 17.18
C THR A 102 -3.54 -3.16 16.84
N ARG A 103 -2.47 -2.69 17.47
CA ARG A 103 -1.12 -3.23 17.31
C ARG A 103 -1.02 -4.69 17.77
N TYR A 104 -1.57 -5.06 18.92
CA TYR A 104 -1.55 -6.44 19.41
C TYR A 104 -2.31 -7.39 18.47
N ILE A 105 -3.45 -6.98 17.94
CA ILE A 105 -4.18 -7.79 16.97
C ILE A 105 -3.29 -8.05 15.74
N PHE A 106 -2.58 -7.05 15.24
CA PHE A 106 -1.70 -7.21 14.08
C PHE A 106 -0.47 -8.08 14.39
N GLU A 107 0.25 -7.77 15.47
CA GLU A 107 1.54 -8.39 15.78
C GLU A 107 1.40 -9.82 16.32
N THR A 108 0.37 -10.08 17.11
CA THR A 108 0.28 -11.30 17.92
C THR A 108 -1.02 -12.09 17.73
N ASN A 109 -1.95 -11.56 16.95
CA ASN A 109 -3.31 -12.09 16.81
C ASN A 109 -4.02 -12.27 18.17
N THR A 110 -3.70 -11.40 19.13
CA THR A 110 -4.30 -11.36 20.47
C THR A 110 -4.85 -9.98 20.78
N ILE A 111 -5.71 -9.88 21.79
CA ILE A 111 -6.20 -8.61 22.31
C ILE A 111 -6.07 -8.62 23.83
N GLY A 112 -5.44 -7.58 24.39
CA GLY A 112 -5.41 -7.35 25.83
C GLY A 112 -6.69 -6.62 26.24
N ILE A 113 -7.50 -7.28 27.07
CA ILE A 113 -8.71 -6.69 27.66
C ILE A 113 -8.52 -6.73 29.18
N GLN A 114 -8.59 -5.57 29.82
CA GLN A 114 -8.63 -5.44 31.27
C GLN A 114 -9.90 -4.67 31.63
N ASP A 115 -10.86 -5.38 32.25
CA ASP A 115 -12.11 -4.83 32.81
C ASP A 115 -12.95 -3.95 31.86
N GLU A 116 -12.79 -4.10 30.54
CA GLU A 116 -13.54 -3.35 29.52
C GLU A 116 -14.39 -4.29 28.65
N VAL A 117 -15.52 -3.78 28.19
CA VAL A 117 -16.35 -4.47 27.18
C VAL A 117 -15.89 -4.01 25.80
N VAL A 118 -15.32 -4.93 25.04
CA VAL A 118 -14.89 -4.68 23.64
C VAL A 118 -15.95 -5.21 22.68
N ASN A 119 -16.29 -4.40 21.69
CA ASN A 119 -17.19 -4.83 20.61
C ASN A 119 -16.46 -5.84 19.71
N VAL A 120 -17.06 -7.03 19.55
CA VAL A 120 -16.48 -8.08 18.70
C VAL A 120 -16.37 -7.63 17.24
N ASP A 121 -17.31 -6.84 16.75
CA ASP A 121 -17.24 -6.31 15.38
C ASP A 121 -16.03 -5.38 15.18
N ASP A 122 -15.62 -4.59 16.19
CA ASP A 122 -14.42 -3.76 16.12
C ASP A 122 -13.17 -4.62 15.92
N ILE A 123 -13.10 -5.79 16.60
CA ILE A 123 -11.97 -6.73 16.44
C ILE A 123 -11.97 -7.34 15.04
N VAL A 124 -13.14 -7.81 14.57
CA VAL A 124 -13.29 -8.44 13.26
C VAL A 124 -12.97 -7.44 12.14
N GLU A 125 -13.51 -6.23 12.20
CA GLU A 125 -13.27 -5.19 11.22
C GLU A 125 -11.81 -4.72 11.22
N THR A 126 -11.16 -4.67 12.39
CA THR A 126 -9.73 -4.38 12.49
C THR A 126 -8.88 -5.44 11.80
N ALA A 127 -9.13 -6.71 12.08
CA ALA A 127 -8.42 -7.81 11.41
C ALA A 127 -8.70 -7.83 9.89
N ASN A 128 -9.93 -7.53 9.48
CA ASN A 128 -10.30 -7.43 8.08
C ASN A 128 -9.66 -6.21 7.39
N HIS A 129 -9.51 -5.09 8.09
CA HIS A 129 -8.89 -3.89 7.53
C HIS A 129 -7.40 -4.13 7.20
N PHE A 130 -6.67 -4.88 8.01
CA PHE A 130 -5.31 -5.33 7.66
C PHE A 130 -5.30 -6.10 6.34
N ARG A 131 -6.26 -7.00 6.14
CA ARG A 131 -6.39 -7.77 4.89
C ARG A 131 -6.74 -6.86 3.71
N CYS A 132 -7.53 -5.81 3.92
CA CYS A 132 -7.80 -4.80 2.90
C CYS A 132 -6.53 -4.04 2.51
N ILE A 133 -5.67 -3.67 3.49
CA ILE A 133 -4.37 -3.03 3.22
C ILE A 133 -3.49 -3.95 2.38
N ASP A 134 -3.45 -5.24 2.68
CA ASP A 134 -2.75 -6.21 1.86
C ASP A 134 -3.24 -6.22 0.41
N GLN A 135 -4.56 -6.20 0.20
CA GLN A 135 -5.16 -6.16 -1.13
C GLN A 135 -4.80 -4.88 -1.89
N ILE A 136 -4.85 -3.71 -1.25
CA ILE A 136 -4.51 -2.45 -1.92
C ILE A 136 -3.03 -2.36 -2.28
N ILE A 137 -2.12 -2.96 -1.50
CA ILE A 137 -0.69 -3.04 -1.82
C ILE A 137 -0.46 -3.99 -3.00
N GLU A 138 -1.02 -5.20 -2.97
CA GLU A 138 -0.86 -6.19 -4.04
C GLU A 138 -1.40 -5.68 -5.37
N LEU A 139 -2.59 -5.12 -5.35
CA LEU A 139 -3.31 -4.68 -6.54
C LEU A 139 -3.11 -3.18 -6.84
N ALA A 140 -2.10 -2.55 -6.22
CA ALA A 140 -1.86 -1.11 -6.37
C ALA A 140 -1.78 -0.68 -7.84
N ASN A 141 -1.07 -1.41 -8.69
CA ASN A 141 -0.82 -1.06 -10.09
C ASN A 141 -2.04 -1.24 -11.01
N TYR A 142 -3.10 -1.92 -10.55
CA TYR A 142 -4.30 -2.12 -11.38
C TYR A 142 -5.25 -0.94 -11.31
N PRO A 143 -5.96 -0.60 -12.41
CA PRO A 143 -6.99 0.42 -12.41
C PRO A 143 -8.11 0.10 -11.41
N LEU A 144 -8.74 1.15 -10.88
CA LEU A 144 -9.94 0.97 -10.06
C LEU A 144 -11.06 0.32 -10.90
N SER A 145 -11.71 -0.65 -10.31
CA SER A 145 -12.89 -1.32 -10.89
C SER A 145 -13.99 -1.49 -9.85
N GLU A 146 -15.21 -1.62 -10.30
CA GLU A 146 -16.35 -1.89 -9.44
C GLU A 146 -16.15 -3.19 -8.64
N ALA A 147 -15.64 -4.23 -9.29
CA ALA A 147 -15.34 -5.51 -8.63
C ALA A 147 -14.32 -5.37 -7.51
N PHE A 148 -13.26 -4.58 -7.72
CA PHE A 148 -12.25 -4.34 -6.68
C PHE A 148 -12.82 -3.57 -5.48
N ILE A 149 -13.62 -2.54 -5.73
CA ILE A 149 -14.26 -1.74 -4.66
C ILE A 149 -15.22 -2.61 -3.84
N LYS A 150 -16.03 -3.42 -4.50
CA LYS A 150 -16.92 -4.39 -3.86
C LYS A 150 -16.15 -5.46 -3.07
N GLN A 151 -15.01 -5.92 -3.59
CA GLN A 151 -14.15 -6.87 -2.89
C GLN A 151 -13.56 -6.29 -1.61
N LEU A 152 -13.10 -5.02 -1.61
CA LEU A 152 -12.64 -4.36 -0.38
C LEU A 152 -13.74 -4.31 0.68
N HIS A 153 -14.97 -3.92 0.28
CA HIS A 153 -16.10 -3.92 1.19
C HIS A 153 -16.44 -5.34 1.68
N TYR A 154 -16.39 -6.33 0.79
CA TYR A 154 -16.61 -7.73 1.17
C TYR A 154 -15.62 -8.19 2.22
N ILE A 155 -14.32 -7.93 2.03
CA ILE A 155 -13.29 -8.28 3.01
C ILE A 155 -13.56 -7.56 4.35
N LEU A 156 -13.79 -6.25 4.28
CA LEU A 156 -13.95 -5.40 5.47
C LEU A 156 -15.11 -5.86 6.37
N LYS A 157 -16.27 -6.17 5.77
CA LYS A 157 -17.51 -6.46 6.51
C LYS A 157 -17.77 -7.96 6.70
N SER A 158 -16.92 -8.85 6.17
CA SER A 158 -17.08 -10.29 6.35
C SER A 158 -16.94 -10.71 7.80
N GLY A 159 -17.85 -11.56 8.29
CA GLY A 159 -17.82 -12.11 9.64
C GLY A 159 -18.34 -11.18 10.75
N THR A 160 -18.70 -9.94 10.42
CA THR A 160 -19.34 -9.01 11.36
C THR A 160 -20.78 -9.39 11.68
N SER A 161 -21.36 -8.79 12.71
CA SER A 161 -22.80 -8.94 13.03
C SER A 161 -23.68 -8.49 11.86
N ASP A 162 -23.26 -7.43 11.14
CA ASP A 162 -23.95 -6.94 9.96
C ASP A 162 -24.02 -7.99 8.83
N SER A 163 -22.96 -8.76 8.65
CA SER A 163 -22.91 -9.80 7.60
C SER A 163 -23.96 -10.90 7.76
N ARG A 164 -24.55 -11.03 8.96
CA ARG A 164 -25.60 -11.98 9.26
C ARG A 164 -27.01 -11.44 9.02
N LYS A 165 -27.14 -10.14 8.75
CA LYS A 165 -28.42 -9.49 8.49
C LYS A 165 -28.81 -9.69 7.02
N THR A 166 -30.01 -10.20 6.76
CA THR A 166 -30.48 -10.50 5.39
C THR A 166 -30.58 -9.28 4.48
N TRP A 167 -30.75 -8.10 5.06
CA TRP A 167 -30.82 -6.83 4.36
C TRP A 167 -29.46 -6.17 4.10
N PHE A 168 -28.42 -6.56 4.84
CA PHE A 168 -27.08 -6.02 4.68
C PHE A 168 -26.31 -6.80 3.62
N ALA A 169 -26.00 -6.16 2.50
CA ALA A 169 -25.40 -6.82 1.36
C ALA A 169 -23.85 -6.65 1.42
N VAL A 170 -23.16 -7.59 2.05
CA VAL A 170 -21.69 -7.58 2.12
C VAL A 170 -21.07 -7.72 0.73
N GLY A 171 -20.23 -6.77 0.34
CA GLY A 171 -19.61 -6.76 -1.00
C GLY A 171 -20.55 -6.31 -2.13
N GLU A 172 -21.76 -5.87 -1.80
CA GLU A 172 -22.72 -5.37 -2.78
C GLU A 172 -23.22 -3.98 -2.39
N TYR A 173 -23.76 -3.25 -3.34
CA TYR A 173 -24.29 -1.91 -3.09
C TYR A 173 -25.51 -1.95 -2.17
N LYS A 174 -25.73 -0.84 -1.47
CA LYS A 174 -26.81 -0.67 -0.50
C LYS A 174 -28.18 -0.93 -1.10
N ARG A 175 -29.07 -1.47 -0.27
CA ARG A 175 -30.48 -1.75 -0.61
C ARG A 175 -31.43 -0.74 -0.03
N PHE A 176 -30.99 0.01 1.00
CA PHE A 176 -31.79 1.01 1.68
C PHE A 176 -31.10 2.38 1.61
N GLU A 177 -31.89 3.42 1.65
CA GLU A 177 -31.40 4.79 1.73
C GLU A 177 -30.61 4.98 3.03
N ASN A 178 -29.57 5.79 2.96
CA ASN A 178 -28.76 6.20 4.09
C ASN A 178 -28.39 7.67 3.97
N GLU A 179 -27.90 8.23 5.07
CA GLU A 179 -27.48 9.63 5.17
C GLU A 179 -26.05 9.71 5.70
N VAL A 180 -25.35 10.77 5.34
CA VAL A 180 -24.03 11.11 5.86
C VAL A 180 -24.02 12.56 6.30
N GLY A 181 -23.69 12.80 7.56
CA GLY A 181 -23.64 14.15 8.13
C GLY A 181 -24.95 14.94 7.94
N GLY A 182 -26.09 14.26 7.99
CA GLY A 182 -27.41 14.86 7.77
C GLY A 182 -27.74 15.19 6.31
N SER A 183 -26.94 14.72 5.37
CA SER A 183 -27.17 14.88 3.92
C SER A 183 -27.58 13.55 3.29
N ALA A 184 -28.62 13.57 2.45
CA ALA A 184 -29.04 12.41 1.69
C ALA A 184 -27.94 12.00 0.67
N THR A 185 -27.70 10.71 0.55
CA THR A 185 -26.77 10.12 -0.41
C THR A 185 -27.51 9.65 -1.67
N ALA A 186 -26.81 9.01 -2.62
CA ALA A 186 -27.46 8.44 -3.82
C ALA A 186 -28.53 7.41 -3.41
N LYS A 187 -29.68 7.41 -4.11
CA LYS A 187 -30.71 6.39 -3.89
C LYS A 187 -30.21 5.01 -4.31
N PRO A 188 -30.61 3.93 -3.63
CA PRO A 188 -30.13 2.57 -3.98
C PRO A 188 -30.27 2.22 -5.47
N ALA A 189 -31.34 2.62 -6.12
CA ALA A 189 -31.56 2.39 -7.55
C ALA A 189 -30.54 3.09 -8.46
N ASP A 190 -29.98 4.21 -8.02
CA ASP A 190 -29.07 5.04 -8.81
C ASP A 190 -27.60 4.72 -8.58
N VAL A 191 -27.25 4.07 -7.45
CA VAL A 191 -25.86 3.80 -7.04
C VAL A 191 -25.06 3.13 -8.13
N SER A 192 -25.58 2.07 -8.75
CA SER A 192 -24.85 1.32 -9.79
C SER A 192 -24.53 2.18 -11.02
N GLY A 193 -25.45 3.06 -11.41
CA GLY A 193 -25.26 4.02 -12.49
C GLY A 193 -24.22 5.08 -12.15
N GLU A 194 -24.33 5.68 -10.96
CA GLU A 194 -23.41 6.71 -10.50
C GLU A 194 -21.98 6.18 -10.32
N MET A 195 -21.81 5.00 -9.73
CA MET A 195 -20.50 4.37 -9.57
C MET A 195 -19.84 4.03 -10.93
N ARG A 196 -20.60 3.49 -11.89
CA ARG A 196 -20.07 3.26 -13.25
C ARG A 196 -19.63 4.55 -13.92
N ASN A 197 -20.40 5.61 -13.79
CA ASN A 197 -20.07 6.91 -14.34
C ASN A 197 -18.83 7.52 -13.66
N LEU A 198 -18.74 7.44 -12.34
CA LEU A 198 -17.57 7.89 -11.59
C LEU A 198 -16.30 7.14 -12.04
N LEU A 199 -16.34 5.82 -12.07
CA LEU A 199 -15.21 4.99 -12.50
C LEU A 199 -14.82 5.24 -13.97
N LYS A 200 -15.81 5.39 -14.85
CA LYS A 200 -15.57 5.70 -16.26
C LYS A 200 -14.82 7.03 -16.42
N ARG A 201 -15.28 8.10 -15.76
CA ARG A 201 -14.59 9.40 -15.79
C ARG A 201 -13.20 9.32 -15.19
N TYR A 202 -13.10 8.68 -14.01
CA TYR A 202 -11.82 8.54 -13.33
C TYR A 202 -10.79 7.77 -14.16
N ASN A 203 -11.15 6.69 -14.81
CA ASN A 203 -10.24 5.86 -15.59
C ASN A 203 -9.89 6.41 -17.00
N LEU A 204 -10.41 7.58 -17.44
CA LEU A 204 -10.03 8.19 -18.71
C LEU A 204 -8.55 8.56 -18.77
N SER A 205 -7.99 9.09 -17.72
CA SER A 205 -6.55 9.35 -17.60
C SER A 205 -5.83 8.18 -16.97
N LYS A 206 -4.66 7.82 -17.50
CA LYS A 206 -3.82 6.75 -16.93
C LYS A 206 -3.06 7.19 -15.68
N GLN A 207 -2.66 8.45 -15.62
CA GLN A 207 -1.97 9.06 -14.48
C GLN A 207 -2.90 10.03 -13.77
N LYS A 208 -2.83 10.07 -12.46
CA LYS A 208 -3.63 10.92 -11.59
C LYS A 208 -2.79 11.92 -10.83
N THR A 209 -3.36 13.08 -10.63
CA THR A 209 -2.89 14.06 -9.66
C THR A 209 -3.51 13.77 -8.29
N LEU A 210 -2.91 14.29 -7.23
CA LEU A 210 -3.49 14.22 -5.87
C LEU A 210 -4.91 14.79 -5.85
N LYS A 211 -5.14 15.91 -6.54
CA LYS A 211 -6.47 16.53 -6.62
C LYS A 211 -7.52 15.61 -7.24
N GLU A 212 -7.19 14.86 -8.31
CA GLU A 212 -8.11 13.92 -8.93
C GLU A 212 -8.44 12.73 -8.01
N ILE A 213 -7.46 12.27 -7.21
CA ILE A 213 -7.68 11.20 -6.22
C ILE A 213 -8.62 11.69 -5.11
N ILE A 214 -8.40 12.90 -4.59
CA ILE A 214 -9.24 13.52 -3.57
C ILE A 214 -10.65 13.81 -4.12
N GLN A 215 -10.77 14.29 -5.37
CA GLN A 215 -12.06 14.48 -6.02
C GLN A 215 -12.84 13.16 -6.17
N PHE A 216 -12.15 12.07 -6.55
CA PHE A 216 -12.78 10.75 -6.62
C PHE A 216 -13.31 10.32 -5.26
N HIS A 217 -12.54 10.51 -4.20
CA HIS A 217 -12.96 10.16 -2.85
C HIS A 217 -14.19 10.96 -2.42
N TYR A 218 -14.21 12.27 -2.66
CA TYR A 218 -15.37 13.11 -2.37
C TYR A 218 -16.63 12.61 -3.11
N GLU A 219 -16.51 12.30 -4.42
CA GLU A 219 -17.65 11.81 -5.20
C GLU A 219 -18.10 10.42 -4.71
N PHE A 220 -17.16 9.56 -4.33
CA PHE A 220 -17.45 8.25 -3.73
C PHE A 220 -18.23 8.39 -2.41
N GLU A 221 -17.76 9.27 -1.50
CA GLU A 221 -18.43 9.55 -0.22
C GLU A 221 -19.84 10.16 -0.45
N LYS A 222 -20.01 10.98 -1.47
CA LYS A 222 -21.32 11.53 -1.82
C LYS A 222 -22.27 10.46 -2.34
N ILE A 223 -21.81 9.53 -3.17
CA ILE A 223 -22.64 8.40 -3.64
C ILE A 223 -22.96 7.49 -2.46
N HIS A 224 -22.00 7.25 -1.58
CA HIS A 224 -22.12 6.39 -0.41
C HIS A 224 -22.67 5.01 -0.78
N PRO A 225 -21.93 4.24 -1.60
CA PRO A 225 -22.48 3.11 -2.33
C PRO A 225 -22.88 1.91 -1.46
N PHE A 226 -22.32 1.78 -0.28
CA PHE A 226 -22.58 0.67 0.64
C PHE A 226 -23.47 1.09 1.78
N GLN A 227 -24.07 0.10 2.46
CA GLN A 227 -24.91 0.37 3.61
C GLN A 227 -24.13 0.91 4.81
N ASP A 228 -22.87 0.46 4.98
CA ASP A 228 -21.87 0.89 5.95
C ASP A 228 -20.47 0.65 5.39
N GLY A 229 -19.42 1.18 6.04
CA GLY A 229 -18.01 0.95 5.66
C GLY A 229 -17.49 1.80 4.49
N ASN A 230 -18.29 2.79 4.02
CA ASN A 230 -17.89 3.63 2.88
C ASN A 230 -16.62 4.44 3.18
N GLY A 231 -16.55 5.12 4.32
CA GLY A 231 -15.38 5.92 4.70
C GLY A 231 -14.09 5.10 4.71
N ARG A 232 -14.12 3.91 5.30
CA ARG A 232 -12.96 3.00 5.33
C ARG A 232 -12.53 2.56 3.93
N VAL A 233 -13.48 2.11 3.11
CA VAL A 233 -13.21 1.73 1.71
C VAL A 233 -12.68 2.92 0.91
N GLY A 234 -13.28 4.10 1.08
CA GLY A 234 -12.85 5.33 0.41
C GLY A 234 -11.41 5.74 0.76
N ARG A 235 -11.03 5.69 2.05
CA ARG A 235 -9.67 5.98 2.51
C ARG A 235 -8.65 4.95 2.02
N LEU A 236 -9.02 3.67 2.00
CA LEU A 236 -8.19 2.61 1.39
C LEU A 236 -7.96 2.85 -0.12
N ILE A 237 -8.99 3.28 -0.85
CA ILE A 237 -8.87 3.63 -2.27
C ILE A 237 -7.94 4.82 -2.48
N MET A 238 -8.06 5.88 -1.66
CA MET A 238 -7.14 7.03 -1.74
C MET A 238 -5.69 6.60 -1.56
N PHE A 239 -5.40 5.80 -0.53
CA PHE A 239 -4.06 5.29 -0.26
C PHE A 239 -3.53 4.46 -1.45
N LYS A 240 -4.35 3.54 -1.96
CA LYS A 240 -4.04 2.70 -3.13
C LYS A 240 -3.73 3.53 -4.38
N GLU A 241 -4.54 4.54 -4.68
CA GLU A 241 -4.35 5.35 -5.88
C GLU A 241 -3.13 6.27 -5.76
N CYS A 242 -2.77 6.74 -4.56
CA CYS A 242 -1.48 7.40 -4.33
C CYS A 242 -0.32 6.46 -4.65
N LEU A 243 -0.32 5.22 -4.13
CA LEU A 243 0.70 4.22 -4.45
C LEU A 243 0.81 3.97 -5.95
N ARG A 244 -0.32 3.80 -6.64
CA ARG A 244 -0.37 3.54 -8.09
C ARG A 244 0.28 4.64 -8.92
N ASN A 245 0.09 5.89 -8.52
CA ASN A 245 0.54 7.04 -9.28
C ASN A 245 1.89 7.59 -8.81
N GLY A 246 2.56 6.94 -7.86
CA GLY A 246 3.84 7.37 -7.30
C GLY A 246 3.72 8.69 -6.51
N ILE A 247 2.53 8.95 -5.97
CA ILE A 247 2.23 10.08 -5.09
C ILE A 247 2.43 9.61 -3.66
N THR A 248 3.04 10.42 -2.81
CA THR A 248 3.13 10.12 -1.37
C THR A 248 1.72 9.93 -0.80
N PRO A 249 1.39 8.74 -0.25
CA PRO A 249 0.08 8.54 0.37
C PRO A 249 -0.02 9.30 1.68
N PHE A 250 -1.19 9.25 2.30
CA PHE A 250 -1.44 9.87 3.58
C PHE A 250 -2.46 9.07 4.40
N ILE A 251 -2.43 9.30 5.70
CA ILE A 251 -3.35 8.72 6.67
C ILE A 251 -4.05 9.90 7.35
N ILE A 252 -5.38 9.94 7.29
CA ILE A 252 -6.15 10.90 8.09
C ILE A 252 -6.12 10.41 9.53
N GLU A 253 -5.35 11.09 10.36
CA GLU A 253 -5.22 10.80 11.79
C GLU A 253 -6.41 11.37 12.56
N ASP A 254 -6.74 10.77 13.71
CA ASP A 254 -7.93 11.11 14.48
C ASP A 254 -7.99 12.58 14.92
N ASP A 255 -6.84 13.19 15.21
CA ASP A 255 -6.75 14.59 15.62
C ASP A 255 -7.11 15.60 14.52
N ILE A 256 -7.08 15.18 13.25
CA ILE A 256 -7.48 16.04 12.10
C ILE A 256 -8.80 15.61 11.46
N LYS A 257 -9.52 14.66 12.04
CA LYS A 257 -10.77 14.13 11.46
C LYS A 257 -11.84 15.20 11.25
N GLU A 258 -11.95 16.17 12.15
CA GLU A 258 -12.93 17.26 12.03
C GLU A 258 -12.67 18.14 10.81
N PHE A 259 -11.40 18.37 10.47
CA PHE A 259 -11.01 19.08 9.25
C PHE A 259 -11.34 18.27 8.00
N TYR A 260 -11.17 16.95 8.05
CA TYR A 260 -11.54 16.03 6.98
C TYR A 260 -13.05 16.06 6.72
N TYR A 261 -13.89 15.95 7.77
CA TYR A 261 -15.35 16.02 7.61
C TYR A 261 -15.80 17.38 7.12
N ARG A 262 -15.22 18.48 7.64
CA ARG A 262 -15.48 19.83 7.12
C ARG A 262 -15.09 19.92 5.64
N GLY A 263 -13.95 19.40 5.26
CA GLY A 263 -13.46 19.41 3.89
C GLY A 263 -14.41 18.70 2.93
N LEU A 264 -14.93 17.53 3.32
CA LEU A 264 -15.95 16.80 2.55
C LEU A 264 -17.25 17.61 2.43
N LYS A 265 -17.73 18.19 3.51
CA LYS A 265 -18.97 18.98 3.55
C LYS A 265 -18.87 20.22 2.66
N GLU A 266 -17.77 20.95 2.74
CA GLU A 266 -17.57 22.21 2.04
C GLU A 266 -16.95 22.07 0.64
N TRP A 267 -16.69 20.88 0.16
CA TRP A 267 -15.98 20.65 -1.10
C TRP A 267 -16.53 21.40 -2.30
N LYS A 268 -17.84 21.55 -2.39
CA LYS A 268 -18.48 22.29 -3.49
C LYS A 268 -18.24 23.80 -3.44
N ASN A 269 -18.06 24.34 -2.24
CA ASN A 269 -17.90 25.76 -1.99
C ASN A 269 -16.41 26.14 -1.91
N GLU A 270 -15.61 25.34 -1.17
CA GLU A 270 -14.21 25.61 -0.91
C GLU A 270 -13.41 24.28 -0.85
N GLN A 271 -12.78 23.94 -1.98
CA GLN A 271 -11.98 22.71 -2.09
C GLN A 271 -10.69 22.76 -1.26
N GLY A 272 -10.21 23.98 -0.96
CA GLY A 272 -8.98 24.19 -0.20
C GLY A 272 -8.99 23.48 1.15
N TYR A 273 -10.11 23.50 1.87
CA TYR A 273 -10.19 22.85 3.18
C TYR A 273 -9.81 21.37 3.15
N PHE A 274 -10.33 20.63 2.18
CA PHE A 274 -10.02 19.21 2.07
C PHE A 274 -8.61 18.96 1.51
N MET A 275 -8.21 19.77 0.54
CA MET A 275 -6.85 19.71 -0.01
C MET A 275 -5.80 19.96 1.06
N ASP A 276 -5.95 21.01 1.87
CA ASP A 276 -5.00 21.36 2.93
C ASP A 276 -4.94 20.26 4.01
N THR A 277 -6.10 19.67 4.35
CA THR A 277 -6.14 18.53 5.29
C THR A 277 -5.34 17.33 4.74
N CYS A 278 -5.55 16.98 3.47
CA CYS A 278 -4.83 15.88 2.83
C CYS A 278 -3.33 16.17 2.68
N LEU A 279 -2.94 17.41 2.34
CA LEU A 279 -1.53 17.82 2.27
C LEU A 279 -0.87 17.77 3.65
N THR A 280 -1.56 18.25 4.71
CA THR A 280 -1.06 18.13 6.09
C THR A 280 -0.84 16.66 6.48
N ALA A 281 -1.78 15.78 6.16
CA ALA A 281 -1.65 14.35 6.41
C ALA A 281 -0.50 13.72 5.58
N GLN A 282 -0.29 14.20 4.35
CA GLN A 282 0.81 13.77 3.50
C GLN A 282 2.17 14.19 4.07
N ASP A 283 2.28 15.41 4.61
CA ASP A 283 3.53 15.87 5.26
C ASP A 283 3.85 15.03 6.50
N ARG A 284 2.85 14.63 7.29
CA ARG A 284 3.04 13.68 8.39
C ARG A 284 3.52 12.31 7.89
N PHE A 285 3.00 11.84 6.78
CA PHE A 285 3.44 10.57 6.20
C PHE A 285 4.87 10.63 5.65
N LYS A 286 5.30 11.78 5.12
CA LYS A 286 6.70 12.01 4.71
C LYS A 286 7.67 11.81 5.88
N VAL A 287 7.30 12.17 7.11
CA VAL A 287 8.11 11.90 8.30
C VAL A 287 8.36 10.39 8.49
N TYR A 288 7.35 9.55 8.21
CA TYR A 288 7.56 8.10 8.21
C TYR A 288 8.50 7.67 7.09
N MET A 289 8.33 8.22 5.88
CA MET A 289 9.19 7.90 4.74
C MET A 289 10.65 8.28 5.01
N ASP A 290 10.90 9.45 5.60
CA ASP A 290 12.23 9.89 6.00
C ASP A 290 12.86 8.96 7.03
N TYR A 291 12.09 8.55 8.05
CA TYR A 291 12.56 7.62 9.07
C TYR A 291 13.00 6.26 8.48
N PHE A 292 12.28 5.79 7.46
CA PHE A 292 12.60 4.53 6.79
C PHE A 292 13.52 4.68 5.56
N GLY A 293 14.03 5.88 5.30
CA GLY A 293 14.95 6.16 4.18
C GLY A 293 14.33 5.94 2.81
N LEU A 294 13.06 6.34 2.64
CA LEU A 294 12.31 6.23 1.40
C LEU A 294 12.31 7.54 0.62
N GLU A 295 12.39 7.45 -0.69
CA GLU A 295 12.30 8.60 -1.59
C GLU A 295 10.82 8.94 -1.86
N TYR A 296 10.51 10.23 -1.91
CA TYR A 296 9.20 10.75 -2.34
C TYR A 296 9.42 11.93 -3.29
N ARG A 297 8.39 12.21 -4.06
CA ARG A 297 8.35 13.38 -4.94
C ARG A 297 7.42 14.41 -4.31
N ASP A 298 7.88 15.65 -4.28
CA ASP A 298 7.05 16.81 -3.90
C ASP A 298 6.02 17.14 -4.97
#